data_de48f2d9e5d3ae8b2dd42dcd4bca985d
#
_entry.id   de48f2d9e5d3ae8b2dd42dcd4bca985d
#
_cell.length_a   1.000
_cell.length_b   1.000
_cell.length_c   1.000
_cell.angle_alpha   90.00
_cell.angle_beta   90.00
_cell.angle_gamma   90.00
#
_symmetry.space_group_name_H-M   'P 1'
#
loop_
_entity.id
_entity.type
_entity.pdbx_description
1 polymer ?
#
loop_
_entity_poly.entity_id
_entity_poly.type
_entity_poly.pdbx_seq_one_letter_code
_entity_poly.pdbx_strand_id
1 'polypeptide(L)'
;MQNNLMKVEEDLQEENEISIYEVINIFIKNIKVFIKVLILGIIVTCLYIGVRIIFYKNNILYINYTLNYEEINSYIGANVYYPKKNPKEILLDNEYIDLLFENPELKALYEDEVKEDRDNIDTKRQFLTNNKVLEIATIKELTKNRDEQELISPDSYRTTVRINKRNDLGRKVSDSIMRTYLDVLKQYYKENMFDYLAERKQYLEKTLPILKKKLEENAVSENIPIKEGGVGTTDNNYFKYIYPIQVSNIDTYYEKYKVLEIEYQSIKTLFDLELDRPENFIKYDSSIIIEKEKTGNIIKLGIGVFLSLCLGVLAVFVKEFFEGYKKNKKDL
;
A
#
# COMPACT_ATOMS: atom_id res chain seq x y z
N MET A 1 -12.84 -81.31 -2.01
CA MET A 1 -13.76 -80.14 -2.06
C MET A 1 -13.06 -78.79 -1.88
N GLN A 2 -11.98 -78.71 -1.13
CA GLN A 2 -11.27 -77.47 -0.91
C GLN A 2 -10.53 -76.87 -2.13
N ASN A 3 -10.00 -77.72 -3.04
CA ASN A 3 -9.27 -77.24 -4.20
C ASN A 3 -10.15 -76.60 -5.31
N ASN A 4 -11.46 -76.90 -5.34
CA ASN A 4 -12.36 -76.21 -6.28
C ASN A 4 -12.85 -74.84 -5.83
N LEU A 5 -12.87 -74.57 -4.51
CA LEU A 5 -13.23 -73.26 -4.00
C LEU A 5 -12.12 -72.25 -4.21
N MET A 6 -10.85 -72.65 -4.05
CA MET A 6 -9.71 -71.71 -4.32
C MET A 6 -9.60 -71.33 -5.80
N LYS A 7 -9.89 -72.20 -6.70
CA LYS A 7 -9.89 -71.94 -8.16
C LYS A 7 -11.00 -71.02 -8.60
N VAL A 8 -12.16 -71.04 -7.92
CA VAL A 8 -13.29 -70.15 -8.20
C VAL A 8 -13.04 -68.73 -7.60
N GLU A 9 -12.31 -68.65 -6.47
CA GLU A 9 -11.92 -67.34 -5.91
C GLU A 9 -10.79 -66.68 -6.70
N GLU A 10 -9.82 -67.41 -7.26
CA GLU A 10 -8.77 -66.87 -8.14
C GLU A 10 -9.38 -66.37 -9.46
N ASP A 11 -10.30 -67.12 -10.09
CA ASP A 11 -10.98 -66.71 -11.32
C ASP A 11 -11.90 -65.51 -11.12
N LEU A 12 -12.45 -65.30 -9.93
CA LEU A 12 -13.28 -64.12 -9.60
C LEU A 12 -12.46 -62.88 -9.29
N GLN A 13 -11.17 -63.01 -8.90
CA GLN A 13 -10.27 -61.87 -8.68
C GLN A 13 -9.64 -61.36 -9.98
N GLU A 14 -9.38 -62.23 -10.97
CA GLU A 14 -8.84 -61.82 -12.25
C GLU A 14 -9.84 -61.07 -13.16
N GLU A 15 -11.17 -61.26 -12.98
CA GLU A 15 -12.21 -60.57 -13.78
C GLU A 15 -12.42 -59.10 -13.46
N ASN A 16 -11.83 -58.55 -12.36
CA ASN A 16 -12.05 -57.17 -11.94
C ASN A 16 -10.83 -56.25 -12.05
N GLU A 17 -9.68 -56.74 -12.45
CA GLU A 17 -8.52 -55.87 -12.69
C GLU A 17 -8.56 -55.32 -14.11
N ILE A 18 -8.97 -54.05 -14.24
CA ILE A 18 -8.86 -53.29 -15.49
C ILE A 18 -7.37 -53.21 -15.86
N SER A 19 -6.95 -53.94 -16.88
CA SER A 19 -5.57 -53.90 -17.35
C SER A 19 -5.22 -52.49 -17.87
N ILE A 20 -4.04 -51.98 -17.51
CA ILE A 20 -3.51 -50.71 -18.05
C ILE A 20 -3.56 -50.71 -19.59
N TYR A 21 -3.35 -51.87 -20.23
CA TYR A 21 -3.44 -52.01 -21.68
C TYR A 21 -4.87 -51.77 -22.20
N GLU A 22 -5.90 -52.18 -21.48
CA GLU A 22 -7.30 -51.93 -21.86
C GLU A 22 -7.61 -50.43 -21.77
N VAL A 23 -7.16 -49.76 -20.72
CA VAL A 23 -7.30 -48.29 -20.56
C VAL A 23 -6.64 -47.57 -21.73
N ILE A 24 -5.41 -47.98 -22.12
CA ILE A 24 -4.70 -47.40 -23.25
C ILE A 24 -5.44 -47.67 -24.57
N ASN A 25 -5.95 -48.86 -24.78
CA ASN A 25 -6.71 -49.21 -25.98
C ASN A 25 -8.01 -48.42 -26.10
N ILE A 26 -8.75 -48.23 -25.00
CA ILE A 26 -9.94 -47.38 -24.95
C ILE A 26 -9.58 -45.95 -25.34
N PHE A 27 -8.46 -45.47 -24.86
CA PHE A 27 -8.00 -44.11 -25.16
C PHE A 27 -7.62 -43.96 -26.64
N ILE A 28 -6.81 -44.88 -27.18
CA ILE A 28 -6.40 -44.86 -28.59
C ILE A 28 -7.60 -44.96 -29.53
N LYS A 29 -8.54 -45.85 -29.25
CA LYS A 29 -9.78 -46.04 -30.02
C LYS A 29 -10.60 -44.75 -30.07
N ASN A 30 -10.63 -43.99 -28.97
CA ASN A 30 -11.44 -42.79 -28.82
C ASN A 30 -10.64 -41.50 -28.92
N ILE A 31 -9.39 -41.49 -29.37
CA ILE A 31 -8.48 -40.35 -29.45
C ILE A 31 -9.10 -39.16 -30.20
N LYS A 32 -9.92 -39.41 -31.21
CA LYS A 32 -10.63 -38.37 -31.96
C LYS A 32 -11.62 -37.58 -31.07
N VAL A 33 -12.23 -38.23 -30.08
CA VAL A 33 -13.15 -37.57 -29.13
C VAL A 33 -12.35 -36.74 -28.17
N PHE A 34 -11.25 -37.28 -27.62
CA PHE A 34 -10.32 -36.54 -26.78
C PHE A 34 -9.86 -35.25 -27.45
N ILE A 35 -9.34 -35.33 -28.69
CA ILE A 35 -8.85 -34.16 -29.44
C ILE A 35 -9.96 -33.13 -29.65
N LYS A 36 -11.20 -33.56 -30.00
CA LYS A 36 -12.33 -32.65 -30.20
C LYS A 36 -12.68 -31.89 -28.91
N VAL A 37 -12.75 -32.57 -27.76
CA VAL A 37 -13.06 -31.97 -26.47
C VAL A 37 -11.95 -31.04 -26.04
N LEU A 38 -10.69 -31.42 -26.24
CA LEU A 38 -9.52 -30.60 -25.94
C LEU A 38 -9.54 -29.29 -26.75
N ILE A 39 -9.74 -29.38 -28.07
CA ILE A 39 -9.80 -28.20 -28.94
C ILE A 39 -10.97 -27.28 -28.51
N LEU A 40 -12.15 -27.87 -28.28
CA LEU A 40 -13.30 -27.08 -27.82
C LEU A 40 -13.04 -26.38 -26.51
N GLY A 41 -12.42 -27.05 -25.52
CA GLY A 41 -12.06 -26.51 -24.24
C GLY A 41 -11.05 -25.36 -24.36
N ILE A 42 -10.04 -25.49 -25.23
CA ILE A 42 -9.08 -24.44 -25.54
C ILE A 42 -9.79 -23.22 -26.17
N ILE A 43 -10.68 -23.44 -27.13
CA ILE A 43 -11.45 -22.37 -27.78
C ILE A 43 -12.29 -21.63 -26.74
N VAL A 44 -13.02 -22.33 -25.87
CA VAL A 44 -13.83 -21.73 -24.79
C VAL A 44 -12.94 -20.91 -23.84
N THR A 45 -11.78 -21.46 -23.47
CA THR A 45 -10.81 -20.75 -22.61
C THR A 45 -10.29 -19.47 -23.28
N CYS A 46 -9.92 -19.55 -24.57
CA CYS A 46 -9.47 -18.38 -25.32
C CYS A 46 -10.58 -17.32 -25.48
N LEU A 47 -11.81 -17.75 -25.74
CA LEU A 47 -12.97 -16.86 -25.80
C LEU A 47 -13.22 -16.18 -24.44
N TYR A 48 -13.18 -16.93 -23.34
CA TYR A 48 -13.31 -16.37 -21.98
C TYR A 48 -12.24 -15.34 -21.68
N ILE A 49 -10.97 -15.65 -21.99
CA ILE A 49 -9.86 -14.71 -21.81
C ILE A 49 -10.03 -13.50 -22.74
N GLY A 50 -10.41 -13.70 -23.99
CA GLY A 50 -10.65 -12.63 -24.96
C GLY A 50 -11.79 -11.69 -24.52
N VAL A 51 -12.92 -12.24 -24.11
CA VAL A 51 -14.04 -11.47 -23.54
C VAL A 51 -13.57 -10.70 -22.32
N ARG A 52 -12.80 -11.34 -21.42
CA ARG A 52 -12.28 -10.68 -20.23
C ARG A 52 -11.32 -9.53 -20.55
N ILE A 53 -10.41 -9.71 -21.52
CA ILE A 53 -9.49 -8.65 -21.96
C ILE A 53 -10.26 -7.47 -22.57
N ILE A 54 -11.29 -7.76 -23.38
CA ILE A 54 -12.08 -6.70 -24.06
C ILE A 54 -13.03 -6.01 -23.08
N PHE A 55 -13.64 -6.76 -22.18
CA PHE A 55 -14.73 -6.29 -21.34
C PHE A 55 -14.35 -5.95 -19.90
N TYR A 56 -13.21 -6.42 -19.36
CA TYR A 56 -12.79 -6.25 -17.97
C TYR A 56 -11.36 -5.67 -17.86
N LYS A 57 -11.01 -4.70 -18.73
CA LYS A 57 -9.78 -3.94 -18.54
C LYS A 57 -9.96 -2.97 -17.39
N ASN A 58 -9.45 -3.33 -16.23
CA ASN A 58 -9.30 -2.39 -15.14
C ASN A 58 -8.10 -1.49 -15.45
N ASN A 59 -8.34 -0.19 -15.49
CA ASN A 59 -7.27 0.78 -15.50
C ASN A 59 -6.86 1.01 -14.04
N ILE A 60 -5.59 0.77 -13.75
CA ILE A 60 -4.98 1.07 -12.47
C ILE A 60 -4.26 2.40 -12.64
N LEU A 61 -4.64 3.40 -11.87
CA LEU A 61 -3.90 4.63 -11.75
C LEU A 61 -3.00 4.56 -10.54
N TYR A 62 -1.74 4.95 -10.69
CA TYR A 62 -0.88 5.11 -9.55
C TYR A 62 0.03 6.32 -9.68
N ILE A 63 0.48 6.82 -8.54
CA ILE A 63 1.47 7.87 -8.43
C ILE A 63 2.53 7.45 -7.42
N ASN A 64 3.79 7.69 -7.76
CA ASN A 64 4.89 7.55 -6.82
C ASN A 64 5.25 8.92 -6.25
N TYR A 65 5.55 8.97 -4.98
CA TYR A 65 6.01 10.17 -4.31
C TYR A 65 6.93 9.83 -3.16
N THR A 66 7.80 10.78 -2.83
CA THR A 66 8.73 10.67 -1.70
C THR A 66 8.46 11.80 -0.73
N LEU A 67 8.40 11.48 0.56
CA LEU A 67 8.29 12.45 1.64
C LEU A 67 9.70 12.90 2.03
N ASN A 68 9.93 14.19 1.98
CA ASN A 68 11.27 14.77 2.11
C ASN A 68 11.70 14.95 3.58
N TYR A 69 11.52 13.90 4.38
CA TYR A 69 11.94 13.89 5.79
C TYR A 69 13.44 14.10 5.97
N GLU A 70 14.24 13.59 5.06
CA GLU A 70 15.70 13.73 5.12
C GLU A 70 16.11 15.21 5.05
N GLU A 71 15.52 15.97 4.13
CA GLU A 71 15.79 17.38 4.00
C GLU A 71 15.32 18.16 5.24
N ILE A 72 14.11 17.89 5.75
CA ILE A 72 13.62 18.50 6.99
C ILE A 72 14.58 18.19 8.14
N ASN A 73 14.98 16.94 8.32
CA ASN A 73 15.90 16.53 9.37
C ASN A 73 17.28 17.22 9.27
N SER A 74 17.75 17.51 8.05
CA SER A 74 19.00 18.21 7.85
C SER A 74 19.01 19.65 8.39
N TYR A 75 17.85 20.31 8.39
CA TYR A 75 17.68 21.66 8.92
C TYR A 75 17.29 21.69 10.40
N ILE A 76 16.39 20.79 10.81
CA ILE A 76 15.87 20.77 12.18
C ILE A 76 16.88 20.15 13.16
N GLY A 77 17.69 19.20 12.70
CA GLY A 77 18.61 18.45 13.54
C GLY A 77 17.91 17.49 14.52
N ALA A 78 18.72 16.78 15.30
CA ALA A 78 18.20 15.75 16.25
C ALA A 78 17.47 16.35 17.48
N ASN A 79 17.56 17.65 17.70
CA ASN A 79 17.06 18.29 18.91
C ASN A 79 15.62 18.81 18.79
N VAL A 80 15.05 18.81 17.61
CA VAL A 80 13.67 19.26 17.39
C VAL A 80 12.77 18.06 17.17
N TYR A 81 11.86 17.83 18.10
CA TYR A 81 10.82 16.84 17.93
C TYR A 81 9.70 17.36 17.02
N TYR A 82 9.30 16.55 16.06
CA TYR A 82 8.07 16.70 15.30
C TYR A 82 7.45 15.33 14.99
N PRO A 83 6.12 15.25 14.87
CA PRO A 83 5.46 13.97 14.61
C PRO A 83 5.74 13.50 13.18
N LYS A 84 6.51 12.41 13.07
CA LYS A 84 6.72 11.73 11.77
C LYS A 84 5.48 10.90 11.45
N LYS A 85 4.80 11.21 10.38
CA LYS A 85 3.54 10.61 10.00
C LYS A 85 3.67 9.71 8.77
N ASN A 86 2.89 8.64 8.73
CA ASN A 86 2.85 7.70 7.61
C ASN A 86 1.59 7.95 6.76
N PRO A 87 1.68 8.06 5.42
CA PRO A 87 0.51 8.25 4.56
C PRO A 87 -0.58 7.17 4.73
N LYS A 88 -0.22 5.97 5.14
CA LYS A 88 -1.18 4.88 5.41
C LYS A 88 -2.14 5.22 6.55
N GLU A 89 -1.76 6.10 7.48
CA GLU A 89 -2.58 6.53 8.60
C GLU A 89 -3.83 7.31 8.16
N ILE A 90 -3.80 7.92 6.97
CA ILE A 90 -4.97 8.59 6.37
C ILE A 90 -6.16 7.63 6.27
N LEU A 91 -5.92 6.36 5.94
CA LEU A 91 -6.96 5.34 5.85
C LEU A 91 -7.40 4.78 7.22
N LEU A 92 -6.72 5.16 8.29
CA LEU A 92 -7.06 4.77 9.67
C LEU A 92 -7.81 5.88 10.41
N ASP A 93 -7.67 7.12 9.97
CA ASP A 93 -8.27 8.28 10.60
C ASP A 93 -9.64 8.58 9.97
N ASN A 94 -10.65 8.75 10.83
CA ASN A 94 -12.04 8.94 10.42
C ASN A 94 -12.24 10.26 9.66
N GLU A 95 -11.59 11.32 10.09
CA GLU A 95 -11.71 12.65 9.49
C GLU A 95 -11.22 12.65 8.04
N TYR A 96 -10.06 12.04 7.78
CA TYR A 96 -9.52 11.99 6.42
C TYR A 96 -10.27 11.01 5.52
N ILE A 97 -10.89 9.95 6.08
CA ILE A 97 -11.81 9.10 5.33
C ILE A 97 -13.04 9.91 4.89
N ASP A 98 -13.63 10.70 5.78
CA ASP A 98 -14.79 11.53 5.42
C ASP A 98 -14.42 12.56 4.36
N LEU A 99 -13.26 13.21 4.46
CA LEU A 99 -12.74 14.11 3.43
C LEU A 99 -12.57 13.42 2.06
N LEU A 100 -12.09 12.16 2.03
CA LEU A 100 -12.02 11.39 0.79
C LEU A 100 -13.43 11.17 0.19
N PHE A 101 -14.43 10.92 1.03
CA PHE A 101 -15.82 10.72 0.61
C PHE A 101 -16.59 12.01 0.27
N GLU A 102 -15.98 13.20 0.41
CA GLU A 102 -16.49 14.43 -0.21
C GLU A 102 -16.35 14.38 -1.73
N ASN A 103 -15.51 13.52 -2.29
CA ASN A 103 -15.42 13.28 -3.72
C ASN A 103 -16.70 12.64 -4.25
N PRO A 104 -17.43 13.30 -5.18
CA PRO A 104 -18.74 12.83 -5.64
C PRO A 104 -18.66 11.51 -6.41
N GLU A 105 -17.56 11.26 -7.14
CA GLU A 105 -17.37 10.03 -7.89
C GLU A 105 -17.10 8.85 -6.97
N LEU A 106 -16.29 9.04 -5.89
CA LEU A 106 -16.05 8.02 -4.88
C LEU A 106 -17.34 7.70 -4.13
N LYS A 107 -18.08 8.74 -3.73
CA LYS A 107 -19.37 8.59 -3.05
C LYS A 107 -20.36 7.83 -3.90
N ALA A 108 -20.50 8.17 -5.18
CA ALA A 108 -21.38 7.48 -6.10
C ALA A 108 -21.00 6.00 -6.30
N LEU A 109 -19.70 5.69 -6.36
CA LEU A 109 -19.22 4.31 -6.42
C LEU A 109 -19.59 3.52 -5.17
N TYR A 110 -19.38 4.13 -4.01
CA TYR A 110 -19.68 3.53 -2.71
C TYR A 110 -21.19 3.24 -2.57
N GLU A 111 -22.05 4.19 -2.90
CA GLU A 111 -23.50 4.06 -2.82
C GLU A 111 -24.06 3.02 -3.81
N ASP A 112 -23.37 2.78 -4.92
CA ASP A 112 -23.72 1.75 -5.92
C ASP A 112 -23.40 0.33 -5.39
N GLU A 113 -22.26 0.15 -4.72
CA GLU A 113 -21.79 -1.14 -4.23
C GLU A 113 -22.31 -1.49 -2.84
N VAL A 114 -22.39 -0.52 -1.94
CA VAL A 114 -22.78 -0.72 -0.53
C VAL A 114 -24.26 -0.36 -0.34
N LYS A 115 -25.04 -1.33 0.14
CA LYS A 115 -26.51 -1.17 0.32
C LYS A 115 -26.92 -0.88 1.76
N GLU A 116 -26.12 -1.34 2.72
CA GLU A 116 -26.38 -1.26 4.16
C GLU A 116 -25.28 -0.48 4.87
N ASP A 117 -25.60 0.15 5.98
CA ASP A 117 -24.66 0.87 6.87
C ASP A 117 -23.77 1.92 6.16
N ARG A 118 -24.33 2.66 5.21
CA ARG A 118 -23.60 3.63 4.36
C ARG A 118 -22.94 4.76 5.14
N ASP A 119 -23.50 5.16 6.26
CA ASP A 119 -22.98 6.26 7.09
C ASP A 119 -21.89 5.78 8.06
N ASN A 120 -21.69 4.46 8.18
CA ASN A 120 -20.70 3.88 9.07
C ASN A 120 -19.28 4.07 8.49
N ILE A 121 -18.41 4.69 9.27
CA ILE A 121 -17.04 5.00 8.88
C ILE A 121 -16.20 3.73 8.64
N ASP A 122 -16.45 2.66 9.39
CA ASP A 122 -15.75 1.39 9.20
C ASP A 122 -16.16 0.72 7.88
N THR A 123 -17.40 0.88 7.46
CA THR A 123 -17.89 0.41 6.16
C THR A 123 -17.22 1.20 5.03
N LYS A 124 -17.09 2.52 5.16
CA LYS A 124 -16.33 3.37 4.22
C LYS A 124 -14.86 2.94 4.14
N ARG A 125 -14.22 2.72 5.30
CA ARG A 125 -12.82 2.25 5.38
C ARG A 125 -12.64 0.90 4.69
N GLN A 126 -13.50 -0.06 4.98
CA GLN A 126 -13.47 -1.40 4.37
C GLN A 126 -13.69 -1.33 2.85
N PHE A 127 -14.56 -0.47 2.37
CA PHE A 127 -14.74 -0.25 0.94
C PHE A 127 -13.45 0.23 0.26
N LEU A 128 -12.75 1.19 0.86
CA LEU A 128 -11.48 1.69 0.31
C LEU A 128 -10.40 0.60 0.30
N THR A 129 -10.26 -0.15 1.39
CA THR A 129 -9.14 -1.07 1.62
C THR A 129 -9.39 -2.48 1.09
N ASN A 130 -10.54 -3.11 1.41
CA ASN A 130 -10.83 -4.50 1.04
C ASN A 130 -11.10 -4.63 -0.46
N ASN A 131 -11.82 -3.68 -1.05
CA ASN A 131 -12.05 -3.64 -2.50
C ASN A 131 -10.83 -3.09 -3.25
N LYS A 132 -9.77 -2.69 -2.52
CA LYS A 132 -8.55 -2.10 -3.07
C LYS A 132 -8.82 -0.90 -3.97
N VAL A 133 -9.87 -0.13 -3.64
CA VAL A 133 -10.18 1.10 -4.36
C VAL A 133 -9.06 2.10 -4.22
N LEU A 134 -8.50 2.19 -2.99
CA LEU A 134 -7.33 3.01 -2.66
C LEU A 134 -6.32 2.16 -1.89
N GLU A 135 -5.11 2.02 -2.41
CA GLU A 135 -4.01 1.26 -1.80
C GLU A 135 -2.78 2.15 -1.67
N ILE A 136 -2.22 2.21 -0.48
CA ILE A 136 -0.98 2.96 -0.20
C ILE A 136 0.07 1.96 0.26
N ALA A 137 1.19 1.90 -0.46
CA ALA A 137 2.30 0.99 -0.16
C ALA A 137 3.64 1.74 -0.24
N THR A 138 4.64 1.30 0.53
CA THR A 138 6.00 1.77 0.31
C THR A 138 6.54 1.18 -0.99
N ILE A 139 7.34 1.94 -1.74
CA ILE A 139 7.96 1.42 -2.97
C ILE A 139 8.87 0.24 -2.62
N LYS A 140 9.49 0.26 -1.46
CA LYS A 140 10.31 -0.84 -0.93
C LYS A 140 9.52 -2.15 -0.79
N GLU A 141 8.28 -2.10 -0.29
CA GLU A 141 7.38 -3.27 -0.20
C GLU A 141 7.01 -3.83 -1.58
N LEU A 142 6.92 -2.97 -2.59
CA LEU A 142 6.55 -3.35 -3.95
C LEU A 142 7.72 -3.91 -4.77
N THR A 143 8.95 -3.64 -4.34
CA THR A 143 10.18 -4.04 -5.04
C THR A 143 10.61 -5.43 -4.56
N LYS A 144 10.74 -6.37 -5.50
CA LYS A 144 11.08 -7.77 -5.20
C LYS A 144 12.59 -8.04 -5.08
N ASN A 145 13.41 -7.20 -5.68
CA ASN A 145 14.86 -7.33 -5.67
C ASN A 145 15.44 -6.68 -4.42
N ARG A 146 16.19 -7.41 -3.60
CA ARG A 146 16.79 -6.92 -2.36
C ARG A 146 17.82 -5.81 -2.61
N ASP A 147 18.63 -5.93 -3.63
CA ASP A 147 19.69 -4.95 -3.95
C ASP A 147 19.06 -3.60 -4.34
N GLU A 148 17.92 -3.64 -5.07
CA GLU A 148 17.16 -2.46 -5.39
C GLU A 148 16.44 -1.87 -4.17
N GLN A 149 16.01 -2.70 -3.21
CA GLN A 149 15.34 -2.25 -1.98
C GLN A 149 16.25 -1.41 -1.10
N GLU A 150 17.57 -1.67 -1.10
CA GLU A 150 18.54 -0.92 -0.30
C GLU A 150 18.74 0.50 -0.81
N LEU A 151 18.54 0.72 -2.12
CA LEU A 151 18.66 2.02 -2.77
C LEU A 151 17.40 2.89 -2.66
N ILE A 152 16.26 2.30 -2.25
CA ILE A 152 14.99 3.01 -2.17
C ILE A 152 14.85 3.68 -0.80
N SER A 153 14.55 4.98 -0.81
CA SER A 153 14.24 5.72 0.41
C SER A 153 13.07 5.07 1.16
N PRO A 154 13.16 4.89 2.48
CA PRO A 154 12.07 4.35 3.30
C PRO A 154 10.81 5.21 3.25
N ASP A 155 10.95 6.49 2.91
CA ASP A 155 9.88 7.48 2.85
C ASP A 155 9.31 7.62 1.42
N SER A 156 9.57 6.64 0.52
CA SER A 156 9.00 6.59 -0.83
C SER A 156 7.77 5.69 -0.88
N TYR A 157 6.68 6.23 -1.41
CA TYR A 157 5.37 5.60 -1.43
C TYR A 157 4.79 5.54 -2.83
N ARG A 158 3.89 4.58 -3.02
CA ARG A 158 3.00 4.49 -4.17
C ARG A 158 1.57 4.48 -3.68
N THR A 159 0.77 5.36 -4.22
CA THR A 159 -0.68 5.30 -4.08
C THR A 159 -1.28 4.80 -5.37
N THR A 160 -2.18 3.83 -5.24
CA THR A 160 -2.85 3.16 -6.36
C THR A 160 -4.36 3.30 -6.20
N VAL A 161 -5.04 3.73 -7.25
CA VAL A 161 -6.51 3.75 -7.34
C VAL A 161 -6.95 2.71 -8.35
N ARG A 162 -7.85 1.81 -7.94
CA ARG A 162 -8.44 0.76 -8.78
C ARG A 162 -9.93 0.86 -8.79
N ILE A 163 -10.53 0.95 -9.96
CA ILE A 163 -11.97 0.98 -10.14
C ILE A 163 -12.37 -0.07 -11.15
N ASN A 164 -13.32 -0.91 -10.78
CA ASN A 164 -13.88 -1.96 -11.65
C ASN A 164 -14.88 -1.43 -12.68
N LYS A 165 -14.84 -0.15 -13.04
CA LYS A 165 -15.72 0.42 -14.08
C LYS A 165 -14.99 0.58 -15.40
N ARG A 166 -15.71 0.27 -16.48
CA ARG A 166 -15.21 0.26 -17.86
C ARG A 166 -14.96 1.67 -18.41
N ASN A 167 -14.02 1.77 -19.34
CA ASN A 167 -13.82 2.84 -20.31
C ASN A 167 -13.26 4.16 -19.74
N ASP A 168 -13.27 5.19 -20.58
CA ASP A 168 -12.83 6.56 -20.26
C ASP A 168 -13.53 7.15 -19.03
N LEU A 169 -14.75 6.70 -18.72
CA LEU A 169 -15.47 7.08 -17.51
C LEU A 169 -14.73 6.56 -16.26
N GLY A 170 -14.36 5.29 -16.23
CA GLY A 170 -13.59 4.70 -15.11
C GLY A 170 -12.25 5.40 -14.91
N ARG A 171 -11.58 5.81 -15.99
CA ARG A 171 -10.35 6.59 -15.93
C ARG A 171 -10.56 7.96 -15.31
N LYS A 172 -11.61 8.69 -15.72
CA LYS A 172 -11.93 10.01 -15.17
C LYS A 172 -12.26 9.93 -13.68
N VAL A 173 -13.03 8.93 -13.29
CA VAL A 173 -13.37 8.67 -11.88
C VAL A 173 -12.12 8.33 -11.07
N SER A 174 -11.23 7.47 -11.57
CA SER A 174 -9.98 7.16 -10.89
C SER A 174 -9.05 8.36 -10.77
N ASP A 175 -8.98 9.22 -11.79
CA ASP A 175 -8.19 10.46 -11.76
C ASP A 175 -8.76 11.45 -10.74
N SER A 176 -10.08 11.60 -10.69
CA SER A 176 -10.77 12.43 -9.70
C SER A 176 -10.47 11.97 -8.26
N ILE A 177 -10.60 10.67 -7.99
CA ILE A 177 -10.30 10.10 -6.67
C ILE A 177 -8.82 10.28 -6.31
N MET A 178 -7.91 10.06 -7.27
CA MET A 178 -6.48 10.26 -7.04
C MET A 178 -6.16 11.71 -6.68
N ARG A 179 -6.75 12.67 -7.38
CA ARG A 179 -6.57 14.10 -7.07
C ARG A 179 -7.08 14.45 -5.68
N THR A 180 -8.28 14.01 -5.34
CA THR A 180 -8.82 14.19 -3.98
C THR A 180 -7.90 13.58 -2.93
N TYR A 181 -7.39 12.37 -3.16
CA TYR A 181 -6.41 11.77 -2.26
C TYR A 181 -5.15 12.63 -2.09
N LEU A 182 -4.61 13.18 -3.18
CA LEU A 182 -3.41 14.04 -3.11
C LEU A 182 -3.68 15.33 -2.34
N ASP A 183 -4.87 15.89 -2.45
CA ASP A 183 -5.26 17.08 -1.68
C ASP A 183 -5.44 16.74 -0.20
N VAL A 184 -6.09 15.62 0.11
CA VAL A 184 -6.19 15.09 1.49
C VAL A 184 -4.81 14.77 2.07
N LEU A 185 -3.89 14.21 1.28
CA LEU A 185 -2.51 13.95 1.71
C LEU A 185 -1.77 15.25 2.10
N LYS A 186 -1.94 16.31 1.32
CA LYS A 186 -1.34 17.63 1.64
C LYS A 186 -1.93 18.19 2.92
N GLN A 187 -3.25 18.15 3.07
CA GLN A 187 -3.94 18.59 4.28
C GLN A 187 -3.50 17.80 5.50
N TYR A 188 -3.38 16.48 5.39
CA TYR A 188 -2.90 15.61 6.45
C TYR A 188 -1.53 16.02 6.99
N TYR A 189 -0.57 16.27 6.09
CA TYR A 189 0.76 16.71 6.53
C TYR A 189 0.77 18.13 7.06
N LYS A 190 -0.03 19.02 6.50
CA LYS A 190 -0.18 20.37 7.01
C LYS A 190 -0.64 20.33 8.47
N GLU A 191 -1.76 19.70 8.74
CA GLU A 191 -2.40 19.68 10.06
C GLU A 191 -1.60 18.88 11.11
N ASN A 192 -1.07 17.72 10.72
CA ASN A 192 -0.42 16.81 11.66
C ASN A 192 1.07 17.06 11.87
N MET A 193 1.72 17.83 11.02
CA MET A 193 3.15 18.06 11.11
C MET A 193 3.51 19.55 11.08
N PHE A 194 3.09 20.26 10.05
CA PHE A 194 3.53 21.66 9.88
C PHE A 194 2.83 22.64 10.82
N ASP A 195 1.56 22.45 11.11
CA ASP A 195 0.84 23.26 12.09
C ASP A 195 1.43 23.06 13.50
N TYR A 196 1.82 21.83 13.85
CA TYR A 196 2.58 21.56 15.08
C TYR A 196 3.90 22.34 15.14
N LEU A 197 4.67 22.36 14.05
CA LEU A 197 5.92 23.12 13.98
C LEU A 197 5.66 24.64 14.03
N ALA A 198 4.59 25.12 13.41
CA ALA A 198 4.18 26.52 13.46
C ALA A 198 3.80 26.96 14.89
N GLU A 199 3.00 26.15 15.58
CA GLU A 199 2.65 26.39 16.99
C GLU A 199 3.90 26.37 17.89
N ARG A 200 4.81 25.42 17.64
CA ARG A 200 6.07 25.33 18.38
C ARG A 200 6.95 26.56 18.15
N LYS A 201 7.06 27.05 16.91
CA LYS A 201 7.75 28.29 16.57
C LYS A 201 7.16 29.47 17.33
N GLN A 202 5.83 29.63 17.31
CA GLN A 202 5.13 30.69 17.99
C GLN A 202 5.35 30.64 19.52
N TYR A 203 5.33 29.44 20.10
CA TYR A 203 5.65 29.23 21.49
C TYR A 203 7.07 29.72 21.83
N LEU A 204 8.05 29.38 21.01
CA LEU A 204 9.45 29.75 21.17
C LEU A 204 9.63 31.26 21.01
N GLU A 205 8.98 31.89 20.04
CA GLU A 205 8.98 33.36 19.85
C GLU A 205 8.52 34.13 21.10
N LYS A 206 7.55 33.59 21.83
CA LYS A 206 7.05 34.18 23.07
C LYS A 206 7.94 33.86 24.28
N THR A 207 8.54 32.69 24.30
CA THR A 207 9.26 32.16 25.47
C THR A 207 10.71 32.66 25.54
N LEU A 208 11.41 32.74 24.41
CA LEU A 208 12.82 33.15 24.35
C LEU A 208 13.08 34.53 24.93
N PRO A 209 12.29 35.59 24.62
CA PRO A 209 12.49 36.92 25.24
C PRO A 209 12.33 36.90 26.77
N ILE A 210 11.39 36.08 27.28
CA ILE A 210 11.14 35.96 28.73
C ILE A 210 12.34 35.29 29.41
N LEU A 211 12.87 34.23 28.82
CA LEU A 211 14.06 33.52 29.33
C LEU A 211 15.28 34.41 29.26
N LYS A 212 15.47 35.17 28.18
CA LYS A 212 16.56 36.10 28.01
C LYS A 212 16.53 37.17 29.10
N LYS A 213 15.34 37.78 29.33
CA LYS A 213 15.16 38.78 30.38
C LYS A 213 15.48 38.21 31.77
N LYS A 214 15.03 36.99 32.08
CA LYS A 214 15.37 36.33 33.36
C LYS A 214 16.86 36.07 33.50
N LEU A 215 17.56 35.70 32.44
CA LEU A 215 19.01 35.53 32.45
C LEU A 215 19.72 36.88 32.75
N GLU A 216 19.28 37.93 32.09
CA GLU A 216 19.82 39.29 32.31
C GLU A 216 19.57 39.75 33.74
N GLU A 217 18.35 39.60 34.28
CA GLU A 217 18.00 39.93 35.66
C GLU A 217 18.84 39.13 36.68
N ASN A 218 19.01 37.82 36.45
CA ASN A 218 19.85 37.00 37.33
C ASN A 218 21.33 37.39 37.23
N ALA A 219 21.84 37.69 36.06
CA ALA A 219 23.20 38.12 35.85
C ALA A 219 23.49 39.46 36.56
N VAL A 220 22.54 40.38 36.54
CA VAL A 220 22.63 41.67 37.26
C VAL A 220 22.60 41.44 38.77
N SER A 221 21.69 40.58 39.29
CA SER A 221 21.60 40.29 40.73
C SER A 221 22.85 39.64 41.31
N GLU A 222 23.57 38.88 40.50
CA GLU A 222 24.82 38.21 40.87
C GLU A 222 26.07 39.05 40.53
N ASN A 223 25.91 40.31 40.13
CA ASN A 223 27.00 41.19 39.67
C ASN A 223 27.83 40.60 38.51
N ILE A 224 27.24 39.82 37.66
CA ILE A 224 27.90 39.22 36.50
C ILE A 224 27.85 40.25 35.35
N PRO A 225 28.98 40.66 34.78
CA PRO A 225 28.98 41.63 33.68
C PRO A 225 28.35 41.00 32.42
N ILE A 226 27.31 41.68 31.93
CA ILE A 226 26.64 41.33 30.67
C ILE A 226 27.41 42.04 29.55
N LYS A 227 27.94 41.27 28.59
CA LYS A 227 28.56 41.84 27.37
C LYS A 227 27.51 42.54 26.50
N GLU A 228 27.92 43.60 25.79
CA GLU A 228 27.17 44.21 24.71
C GLU A 228 26.82 43.14 23.67
N GLY A 229 25.55 42.95 23.42
CA GLY A 229 25.02 41.86 22.56
C GLY A 229 24.17 40.84 23.30
N GLY A 230 24.07 40.94 24.63
CA GLY A 230 23.18 40.11 25.45
C GLY A 230 23.66 38.65 25.64
N VAL A 231 22.86 37.92 26.40
CA VAL A 231 23.06 36.49 26.64
C VAL A 231 22.77 35.74 25.31
N GLY A 232 23.78 35.41 24.59
CA GLY A 232 23.62 34.78 23.27
C GLY A 232 24.86 34.87 22.40
N THR A 233 25.86 35.62 22.85
CA THR A 233 27.17 35.61 22.21
C THR A 233 28.02 34.49 22.79
N THR A 234 28.59 33.78 21.94
CA THR A 234 29.36 32.55 21.85
C THR A 234 30.33 32.16 22.96
N ASP A 235 30.44 32.83 24.08
CA ASP A 235 31.42 32.50 25.10
C ASP A 235 30.79 31.90 26.36
N ASN A 236 30.34 30.61 26.21
CA ASN A 236 29.92 29.79 27.35
C ASN A 236 30.94 29.74 28.50
N ASN A 237 32.21 29.97 28.17
CA ASN A 237 33.29 29.96 29.13
C ASN A 237 33.28 31.17 30.04
N TYR A 238 32.68 32.30 29.62
CA TYR A 238 32.68 33.53 30.39
C TYR A 238 31.94 33.35 31.71
N PHE A 239 30.80 32.69 31.75
CA PHE A 239 30.06 32.42 32.99
C PHE A 239 30.73 31.37 33.87
N LYS A 240 31.38 30.36 33.27
CA LYS A 240 32.05 29.27 33.99
C LYS A 240 33.33 29.70 34.72
N TYR A 241 34.07 30.68 34.19
CA TYR A 241 35.37 31.02 34.73
C TYR A 241 35.32 32.08 35.83
N ILE A 242 34.26 32.88 35.92
CA ILE A 242 34.18 33.99 36.84
C ILE A 242 33.62 33.62 38.23
N TYR A 243 32.69 32.65 38.30
CA TYR A 243 32.02 32.25 39.55
C TYR A 243 31.68 30.78 39.63
N PRO A 244 32.60 29.87 39.98
CA PRO A 244 32.36 28.43 39.90
C PRO A 244 31.36 27.86 40.92
N ILE A 245 30.93 28.62 41.93
CA ILE A 245 30.10 28.12 43.03
C ILE A 245 28.64 28.66 42.97
N GLN A 246 28.41 29.84 42.37
CA GLN A 246 27.10 30.49 42.33
C GLN A 246 26.38 30.40 40.98
N VAL A 247 27.04 29.79 40.02
CA VAL A 247 26.62 29.76 38.59
C VAL A 247 25.61 28.65 38.25
N SER A 248 25.31 27.73 39.17
CA SER A 248 24.49 26.53 38.84
C SER A 248 23.09 26.85 38.30
N ASN A 249 22.45 27.90 38.81
CA ASN A 249 21.11 28.30 38.37
C ASN A 249 21.17 29.08 37.04
N ILE A 250 22.14 29.96 36.88
CA ILE A 250 22.35 30.73 35.64
C ILE A 250 22.76 29.82 34.51
N ASP A 251 23.68 28.87 34.74
CA ASP A 251 24.09 27.86 33.77
C ASP A 251 22.87 27.05 33.30
N THR A 252 22.01 26.64 34.21
CA THR A 252 20.79 25.86 33.86
C THR A 252 19.85 26.66 32.97
N TYR A 253 19.62 27.96 33.30
CA TYR A 253 18.79 28.86 32.48
C TYR A 253 19.45 29.16 31.14
N TYR A 254 20.76 29.35 31.11
CA TYR A 254 21.52 29.62 29.91
C TYR A 254 21.50 28.41 28.93
N GLU A 255 21.78 27.22 29.42
CA GLU A 255 21.72 26.00 28.61
C GLU A 255 20.31 25.79 28.07
N LYS A 256 19.29 25.98 28.90
CA LYS A 256 17.89 25.91 28.44
C LYS A 256 17.58 26.95 27.37
N TYR A 257 18.03 28.20 27.55
CA TYR A 257 17.85 29.22 26.54
C TYR A 257 18.55 28.86 25.23
N LYS A 258 19.78 28.39 25.28
CA LYS A 258 20.55 27.99 24.10
C LYS A 258 19.89 26.86 23.33
N VAL A 259 19.43 25.82 24.01
CA VAL A 259 18.74 24.69 23.37
C VAL A 259 17.48 25.18 22.66
N LEU A 260 16.66 26.01 23.31
CA LEU A 260 15.44 26.53 22.71
C LEU A 260 15.71 27.54 21.59
N GLU A 261 16.80 28.32 21.69
CA GLU A 261 17.23 29.25 20.62
C GLU A 261 17.64 28.46 19.35
N ILE A 262 18.44 27.40 19.51
CA ILE A 262 18.82 26.55 18.41
C ILE A 262 17.58 25.92 17.78
N GLU A 263 16.68 25.38 18.60
CA GLU A 263 15.41 24.81 18.13
C GLU A 263 14.60 25.84 17.32
N TYR A 264 14.47 27.08 17.87
CA TYR A 264 13.77 28.17 17.18
C TYR A 264 14.40 28.53 15.84
N GLN A 265 15.72 28.68 15.79
CA GLN A 265 16.42 29.04 14.55
C GLN A 265 16.28 27.93 13.51
N SER A 266 16.33 26.66 13.93
CA SER A 266 16.14 25.52 13.05
C SER A 266 14.73 25.50 12.45
N ILE A 267 13.69 25.64 13.28
CA ILE A 267 12.31 25.70 12.81
C ILE A 267 12.09 26.93 11.92
N LYS A 268 12.62 28.10 12.31
CA LYS A 268 12.53 29.32 11.52
C LYS A 268 13.14 29.13 10.13
N THR A 269 14.33 28.54 10.04
CA THR A 269 14.99 28.25 8.76
C THR A 269 14.13 27.38 7.86
N LEU A 270 13.45 26.36 8.43
CA LEU A 270 12.53 25.52 7.68
C LEU A 270 11.40 26.32 7.05
N PHE A 271 10.81 27.26 7.80
CA PHE A 271 9.74 28.16 7.30
C PHE A 271 10.28 29.18 6.28
N ASP A 272 11.44 29.75 6.53
CA ASP A 272 12.09 30.71 5.61
C ASP A 272 12.44 30.06 4.25
N LEU A 273 12.71 28.76 4.24
CA LEU A 273 12.93 27.95 3.02
C LEU A 273 11.64 27.36 2.43
N GLU A 274 10.47 27.70 2.98
CA GLU A 274 9.16 27.23 2.54
C GLU A 274 9.02 25.68 2.55
N LEU A 275 9.82 24.99 3.36
CA LEU A 275 9.75 23.54 3.50
C LEU A 275 8.54 23.07 4.32
N ASP A 276 7.85 24.01 4.99
CA ASP A 276 6.54 23.82 5.64
C ASP A 276 5.39 23.72 4.64
N ARG A 277 5.64 23.98 3.36
CA ARG A 277 4.62 23.81 2.32
C ARG A 277 4.54 22.35 1.87
N PRO A 278 3.35 21.73 1.90
CA PRO A 278 3.20 20.33 1.47
C PRO A 278 3.72 20.07 0.06
N GLU A 279 3.68 21.06 -0.83
CA GLU A 279 4.19 20.97 -2.21
C GLU A 279 5.70 20.78 -2.29
N ASN A 280 6.44 21.34 -1.32
CA ASN A 280 7.89 21.21 -1.23
C ASN A 280 8.31 19.94 -0.47
N PHE A 281 7.43 19.49 0.45
CA PHE A 281 7.64 18.28 1.23
C PHE A 281 7.30 16.99 0.48
N ILE A 282 6.21 16.99 -0.29
CA ILE A 282 5.77 15.82 -1.06
C ILE A 282 6.35 15.94 -2.47
N LYS A 283 7.41 15.20 -2.75
CA LYS A 283 8.05 15.17 -4.08
C LYS A 283 7.44 14.05 -4.92
N TYR A 284 6.78 14.41 -6.00
CA TYR A 284 6.21 13.46 -6.94
C TYR A 284 7.29 13.03 -7.94
N ASP A 285 7.53 11.72 -8.08
CA ASP A 285 8.55 11.17 -8.98
C ASP A 285 8.09 11.25 -10.45
N SER A 286 6.76 11.26 -10.67
CA SER A 286 6.17 11.30 -12.01
C SER A 286 4.75 11.88 -11.98
N SER A 287 4.20 12.15 -13.16
CA SER A 287 2.75 12.34 -13.32
C SER A 287 2.01 11.03 -13.02
N ILE A 288 0.69 11.12 -12.81
CA ILE A 288 -0.18 9.94 -12.63
C ILE A 288 0.03 8.96 -13.79
N ILE A 289 0.44 7.75 -13.46
CA ILE A 289 0.71 6.68 -14.42
C ILE A 289 -0.52 5.79 -14.53
N ILE A 290 -0.88 5.46 -15.78
CA ILE A 290 -1.99 4.55 -16.09
C ILE A 290 -1.40 3.22 -16.50
N GLU A 291 -1.60 2.20 -15.68
CA GLU A 291 -1.20 0.83 -16.00
C GLU A 291 -2.44 -0.02 -16.25
N LYS A 292 -2.36 -0.87 -17.28
CA LYS A 292 -3.37 -1.90 -17.47
C LYS A 292 -3.09 -3.03 -16.50
N GLU A 293 -4.10 -3.43 -15.75
CA GLU A 293 -3.97 -4.55 -14.83
C GLU A 293 -3.41 -5.77 -15.57
N LYS A 294 -2.25 -6.26 -15.15
CA LYS A 294 -1.69 -7.53 -15.64
C LYS A 294 -2.56 -8.66 -15.13
N THR A 295 -3.65 -8.90 -15.84
CA THR A 295 -4.44 -10.11 -15.58
C THR A 295 -3.51 -11.30 -15.84
N GLY A 296 -3.38 -12.21 -14.87
CA GLY A 296 -2.57 -13.42 -15.03
C GLY A 296 -3.18 -14.37 -16.09
N ASN A 297 -3.29 -13.88 -17.33
CA ASN A 297 -3.94 -14.59 -18.45
C ASN A 297 -3.19 -15.89 -18.79
N ILE A 298 -1.86 -15.92 -18.58
CA ILE A 298 -1.04 -17.13 -18.78
C ILE A 298 -1.45 -18.22 -17.79
N ILE A 299 -1.64 -17.86 -16.51
CA ILE A 299 -2.05 -18.81 -15.46
C ILE A 299 -3.46 -19.34 -15.78
N LYS A 300 -4.38 -18.46 -16.17
CA LYS A 300 -5.76 -18.83 -16.53
C LYS A 300 -5.82 -19.70 -17.77
N LEU A 301 -4.98 -19.42 -18.76
CA LEU A 301 -4.82 -20.25 -19.94
C LEU A 301 -4.29 -21.65 -19.54
N GLY A 302 -3.27 -21.72 -18.69
CA GLY A 302 -2.74 -22.97 -18.15
C GLY A 302 -3.82 -23.80 -17.42
N ILE A 303 -4.60 -23.17 -16.54
CA ILE A 303 -5.71 -23.82 -15.83
C ILE A 303 -6.78 -24.30 -16.82
N GLY A 304 -7.16 -23.47 -17.80
CA GLY A 304 -8.14 -23.85 -18.82
C GLY A 304 -7.69 -25.00 -19.68
N VAL A 305 -6.43 -25.06 -20.10
CA VAL A 305 -5.85 -26.18 -20.82
C VAL A 305 -5.85 -27.45 -19.96
N PHE A 306 -5.45 -27.37 -18.70
CA PHE A 306 -5.46 -28.49 -17.77
C PHE A 306 -6.88 -29.07 -17.57
N LEU A 307 -7.87 -28.22 -17.34
CA LEU A 307 -9.27 -28.63 -17.23
C LEU A 307 -9.78 -29.28 -18.53
N SER A 308 -9.38 -28.73 -19.69
CA SER A 308 -9.76 -29.30 -20.99
C SER A 308 -9.15 -30.69 -21.21
N LEU A 309 -7.93 -30.94 -20.73
CA LEU A 309 -7.30 -32.28 -20.73
C LEU A 309 -8.09 -33.25 -19.85
N CYS A 310 -8.41 -32.86 -18.62
CA CYS A 310 -9.20 -33.71 -17.71
C CYS A 310 -10.58 -34.04 -18.29
N LEU A 311 -11.28 -33.06 -18.86
CA LEU A 311 -12.58 -33.26 -19.50
C LEU A 311 -12.47 -34.13 -20.74
N GLY A 312 -11.38 -34.00 -21.51
CA GLY A 312 -11.12 -34.84 -22.66
C GLY A 312 -10.95 -36.31 -22.29
N VAL A 313 -10.19 -36.62 -21.25
CA VAL A 313 -10.05 -37.98 -20.70
C VAL A 313 -11.40 -38.51 -20.23
N LEU A 314 -12.12 -37.74 -19.44
CA LEU A 314 -13.44 -38.15 -18.93
C LEU A 314 -14.44 -38.42 -20.07
N ALA A 315 -14.45 -37.62 -21.12
CA ALA A 315 -15.32 -37.81 -22.30
C ALA A 315 -15.04 -39.12 -23.05
N VAL A 316 -13.77 -39.54 -23.09
CA VAL A 316 -13.39 -40.84 -23.69
C VAL A 316 -14.04 -42.00 -22.93
N PHE A 317 -13.94 -42.01 -21.61
CA PHE A 317 -14.51 -43.07 -20.76
C PHE A 317 -16.04 -43.07 -20.78
N VAL A 318 -16.65 -41.88 -20.72
CA VAL A 318 -18.11 -41.76 -20.83
C VAL A 318 -18.62 -42.29 -22.15
N LYS A 319 -17.93 -42.01 -23.27
CA LYS A 319 -18.29 -42.53 -24.58
C LYS A 319 -18.22 -44.05 -24.63
N GLU A 320 -17.12 -44.65 -24.15
CA GLU A 320 -16.94 -46.09 -24.13
C GLU A 320 -18.00 -46.79 -23.25
N PHE A 321 -18.31 -46.21 -22.10
CA PHE A 321 -19.39 -46.69 -21.25
C PHE A 321 -20.73 -46.72 -21.96
N PHE A 322 -21.10 -45.66 -22.70
CA PHE A 322 -22.34 -45.61 -23.45
C PHE A 322 -22.34 -46.56 -24.65
N GLU A 323 -21.20 -46.79 -25.33
CA GLU A 323 -21.07 -47.77 -26.42
C GLU A 323 -21.23 -49.20 -25.89
N GLY A 324 -20.61 -49.49 -24.73
CA GLY A 324 -20.78 -50.77 -24.05
C GLY A 324 -22.24 -51.04 -23.62
N TYR A 325 -22.87 -50.02 -23.01
CA TYR A 325 -24.27 -50.12 -22.61
C TYR A 325 -25.23 -50.35 -23.80
N LYS A 326 -25.00 -49.69 -24.93
CA LYS A 326 -25.79 -49.90 -26.16
C LYS A 326 -25.62 -51.29 -26.79
N LYS A 327 -24.41 -51.87 -26.71
CA LYS A 327 -24.17 -53.23 -27.16
C LYS A 327 -24.95 -54.27 -26.35
N ASN A 328 -24.81 -54.18 -25.02
CA ASN A 328 -25.50 -55.10 -24.12
C ASN A 328 -27.03 -55.01 -24.21
N LYS A 329 -27.59 -53.89 -24.65
CA LYS A 329 -29.05 -53.71 -24.84
C LYS A 329 -29.53 -54.25 -26.20
N LYS A 330 -28.64 -54.50 -27.16
CA LYS A 330 -28.99 -55.09 -28.47
C LYS A 330 -28.92 -56.62 -28.45
N ASP A 331 -28.22 -57.16 -27.45
CA ASP A 331 -28.03 -58.58 -27.27
C ASP A 331 -29.04 -59.21 -26.28
N LEU A 332 -29.93 -58.38 -25.71
CA LEU A 332 -31.14 -58.69 -24.92
C LEU A 332 -32.38 -58.52 -25.80
#